data_93c684f20e4798f51a4184c0a140e13d
#
_entry.id   93c684f20e4798f51a4184c0a140e13d
#
_cell.length_a   1.000
_cell.length_b   1.000
_cell.length_c   1.000
_cell.angle_alpha   90.00
_cell.angle_beta   90.00
_cell.angle_gamma   90.00
#
_symmetry.space_group_name_H-M   'P 1'
#
loop_
_entity.id
_entity.type
_entity.pdbx_description
1 polymer ?
#
loop_
_entity_poly.entity_id
_entity_poly.type
_entity_poly.pdbx_seq_one_letter_code
_entity_poly.pdbx_strand_id
1 'polypeptide(L)'
;MSAKDLGTGKEQKITIESQTSLSEDEIKAKIAEAEEFAEEDRKRKSRVELKNQAESIVYQTRKTIDDAGDKLDESDTAPVLEKLDEVEALITIDGNPIDADDIDEAAVQSKIGELESLMQAMSVKLYEAAAKDMQEDQEKDDDEGVYEADFEVVDDDESTN
;
A
#
# COMPACT_ATOMS: atom_id res chain seq x y z
N MET A 1 -48.93 35.37 4.39
CA MET A 1 -49.07 36.75 4.93
C MET A 1 -50.52 37.12 4.87
N SER A 2 -51.09 37.67 5.93
CA SER A 2 -52.44 38.21 5.92
C SER A 2 -52.36 39.73 6.14
N ALA A 3 -53.14 40.50 5.36
CA ALA A 3 -53.29 41.93 5.53
C ALA A 3 -54.76 42.22 5.78
N LYS A 4 -55.08 42.91 6.88
CA LYS A 4 -56.40 43.33 7.24
C LYS A 4 -56.54 44.84 7.04
N ASP A 5 -57.46 45.26 6.20
CA ASP A 5 -57.78 46.65 6.03
C ASP A 5 -58.62 47.14 7.22
N LEU A 6 -58.07 48.08 7.98
CA LEU A 6 -58.72 48.60 9.19
C LEU A 6 -59.91 49.55 8.89
N GLY A 7 -60.04 50.02 7.67
CA GLY A 7 -61.15 50.90 7.26
C GLY A 7 -62.39 50.16 6.77
N THR A 8 -62.25 49.00 6.14
CA THR A 8 -63.29 48.23 5.54
C THR A 8 -63.55 46.88 6.19
N GLY A 9 -62.65 46.47 7.12
CA GLY A 9 -62.72 45.19 7.81
C GLY A 9 -62.49 43.93 6.92
N LYS A 10 -62.09 44.13 5.69
CA LYS A 10 -61.77 43.00 4.76
C LYS A 10 -60.43 42.46 4.99
N GLU A 11 -60.33 41.15 5.18
CA GLU A 11 -59.07 40.41 5.31
C GLU A 11 -58.73 39.74 3.98
N GLN A 12 -57.57 40.02 3.40
CA GLN A 12 -57.04 39.28 2.28
C GLN A 12 -55.88 38.42 2.77
N LYS A 13 -56.04 37.13 2.61
CA LYS A 13 -55.02 36.13 2.91
C LYS A 13 -54.37 35.69 1.59
N ILE A 14 -53.11 36.08 1.40
CA ILE A 14 -52.30 35.61 0.30
C ILE A 14 -51.45 34.43 0.83
N THR A 15 -51.80 33.24 0.42
CA THR A 15 -50.94 32.05 0.63
C THR A 15 -49.97 32.03 -0.54
N ILE A 16 -48.72 32.36 -0.29
CA ILE A 16 -47.65 32.16 -1.28
C ILE A 16 -47.27 30.68 -1.15
N GLU A 17 -47.77 29.84 -2.02
CA GLU A 17 -47.24 28.50 -2.22
C GLU A 17 -45.99 28.65 -3.07
N SER A 18 -44.87 28.34 -2.47
CA SER A 18 -43.58 28.26 -3.21
C SER A 18 -43.74 27.10 -4.20
N GLN A 19 -43.86 27.39 -5.49
CA GLN A 19 -43.90 26.39 -6.57
C GLN A 19 -42.61 25.60 -6.73
N THR A 20 -41.64 25.79 -5.83
CA THR A 20 -40.37 25.12 -5.81
C THR A 20 -40.24 24.07 -4.69
N SER A 21 -41.29 23.77 -3.95
CA SER A 21 -41.23 22.63 -3.03
C SER A 21 -41.49 21.34 -3.81
N LEU A 22 -40.43 20.50 -3.87
CA LEU A 22 -40.55 19.11 -4.35
C LEU A 22 -41.62 18.40 -3.53
N SER A 23 -42.43 17.57 -4.19
CA SER A 23 -43.36 16.68 -3.51
C SER A 23 -42.62 15.68 -2.63
N GLU A 24 -43.26 15.12 -1.62
CA GLU A 24 -42.64 14.09 -0.76
C GLU A 24 -42.10 12.90 -1.56
N ASP A 25 -42.78 12.55 -2.67
CA ASP A 25 -42.35 11.45 -3.54
C ASP A 25 -41.13 11.83 -4.39
N GLU A 26 -41.04 13.08 -4.85
CA GLU A 26 -39.86 13.59 -5.54
C GLU A 26 -38.66 13.68 -4.59
N ILE A 27 -38.86 14.06 -3.33
CA ILE A 27 -37.81 14.06 -2.31
C ILE A 27 -37.29 12.64 -2.06
N LYS A 28 -38.20 11.65 -1.90
CA LYS A 28 -37.79 10.25 -1.72
C LYS A 28 -37.08 9.70 -2.93
N ALA A 29 -37.54 10.02 -4.15
CA ALA A 29 -36.84 9.62 -5.37
C ALA A 29 -35.42 10.20 -5.46
N LYS A 30 -35.26 11.49 -5.10
CA LYS A 30 -33.94 12.14 -5.09
C LYS A 30 -33.01 11.60 -4.00
N ILE A 31 -33.56 11.18 -2.86
CA ILE A 31 -32.76 10.53 -1.81
C ILE A 31 -32.28 9.16 -2.29
N ALA A 32 -33.16 8.35 -2.88
CA ALA A 32 -32.80 7.05 -3.41
C ALA A 32 -31.75 7.15 -4.54
N GLU A 33 -31.90 8.10 -5.45
CA GLU A 33 -30.91 8.40 -6.50
C GLU A 33 -29.56 8.81 -5.90
N ALA A 34 -29.55 9.65 -4.87
CA ALA A 34 -28.33 10.07 -4.19
C ALA A 34 -27.65 8.93 -3.42
N GLU A 35 -28.43 8.02 -2.82
CA GLU A 35 -27.91 6.82 -2.16
C GLU A 35 -27.27 5.85 -3.17
N GLU A 36 -27.90 5.66 -4.34
CA GLU A 36 -27.35 4.83 -5.42
C GLU A 36 -26.01 5.39 -5.93
N PHE A 37 -25.95 6.69 -6.23
CA PHE A 37 -24.68 7.33 -6.62
C PHE A 37 -23.62 7.27 -5.53
N ALA A 38 -24.00 7.39 -4.26
CA ALA A 38 -23.05 7.28 -3.16
C ALA A 38 -22.47 5.86 -3.02
N GLU A 39 -23.25 4.82 -3.33
CA GLU A 39 -22.76 3.44 -3.37
C GLU A 39 -21.83 3.19 -4.57
N GLU A 40 -22.17 3.72 -5.73
CA GLU A 40 -21.32 3.64 -6.92
C GLU A 40 -19.96 4.35 -6.69
N ASP A 41 -19.99 5.56 -6.15
CA ASP A 41 -18.80 6.32 -5.80
C ASP A 41 -17.91 5.58 -4.78
N ARG A 42 -18.55 4.93 -3.77
CA ARG A 42 -17.82 4.13 -2.79
C ARG A 42 -17.12 2.95 -3.44
N LYS A 43 -17.80 2.22 -4.34
CA LYS A 43 -17.22 1.09 -5.06
C LYS A 43 -16.07 1.55 -5.96
N ARG A 44 -16.27 2.63 -6.70
CA ARG A 44 -15.21 3.20 -7.54
C ARG A 44 -13.98 3.62 -6.73
N LYS A 45 -14.21 4.27 -5.59
CA LYS A 45 -13.13 4.65 -4.68
C LYS A 45 -12.36 3.43 -4.17
N SER A 46 -13.07 2.36 -3.74
CA SER A 46 -12.46 1.10 -3.32
C SER A 46 -11.56 0.51 -4.41
N ARG A 47 -12.02 0.50 -5.67
CA ARG A 47 -11.24 0.00 -6.81
C ARG A 47 -10.00 0.84 -7.08
N VAL A 48 -10.12 2.17 -7.01
CA VAL A 48 -8.97 3.07 -7.15
C VAL A 48 -7.95 2.83 -6.04
N GLU A 49 -8.38 2.68 -4.80
CA GLU A 49 -7.51 2.39 -3.67
C GLU A 49 -6.81 1.04 -3.83
N LEU A 50 -7.52 0.01 -4.25
CA LEU A 50 -6.97 -1.32 -4.52
C LEU A 50 -5.95 -1.30 -5.66
N LYS A 51 -6.23 -0.56 -6.74
CA LYS A 51 -5.29 -0.36 -7.84
C LYS A 51 -3.99 0.29 -7.36
N ASN A 52 -4.10 1.39 -6.61
CA ASN A 52 -2.93 2.09 -6.08
C ASN A 52 -2.12 1.18 -5.13
N GLN A 53 -2.81 0.34 -4.34
CA GLN A 53 -2.16 -0.66 -3.50
C GLN A 53 -1.39 -1.68 -4.35
N ALA A 54 -2.02 -2.21 -5.40
CA ALA A 54 -1.38 -3.17 -6.31
C ALA A 54 -0.15 -2.57 -6.99
N GLU A 55 -0.25 -1.35 -7.54
CA GLU A 55 0.88 -0.63 -8.15
C GLU A 55 2.03 -0.42 -7.15
N SER A 56 1.70 -0.06 -5.90
CA SER A 56 2.71 0.12 -4.85
C SER A 56 3.42 -1.18 -4.50
N ILE A 57 2.68 -2.28 -4.36
CA ILE A 57 3.24 -3.60 -4.07
C ILE A 57 4.13 -4.07 -5.22
N VAL A 58 3.69 -3.94 -6.47
CA VAL A 58 4.48 -4.28 -7.67
C VAL A 58 5.80 -3.52 -7.67
N TYR A 59 5.75 -2.21 -7.47
CA TYR A 59 6.95 -1.38 -7.44
C TYR A 59 7.91 -1.75 -6.30
N GLN A 60 7.38 -1.92 -5.08
CA GLN A 60 8.18 -2.26 -3.91
C GLN A 60 8.81 -3.65 -4.05
N THR A 61 8.08 -4.61 -4.59
CA THR A 61 8.58 -5.97 -4.80
C THR A 61 9.71 -5.99 -5.82
N ARG A 62 9.56 -5.34 -6.97
CA ARG A 62 10.63 -5.21 -7.97
C ARG A 62 11.87 -4.58 -7.36
N LYS A 63 11.69 -3.48 -6.64
CA LYS A 63 12.80 -2.81 -5.98
C LYS A 63 13.50 -3.70 -4.94
N THR A 64 12.75 -4.45 -4.14
CA THR A 64 13.32 -5.38 -3.16
C THR A 64 14.16 -6.47 -3.82
N ILE A 65 13.71 -7.01 -4.96
CA ILE A 65 14.47 -8.00 -5.73
C ILE A 65 15.75 -7.37 -6.30
N ASP A 66 15.66 -6.16 -6.87
CA ASP A 66 16.83 -5.44 -7.40
C ASP A 66 17.85 -5.12 -6.29
N ASP A 67 17.38 -4.66 -5.14
CA ASP A 67 18.23 -4.32 -3.99
C ASP A 67 18.87 -5.58 -3.35
N ALA A 68 18.21 -6.74 -3.44
CA ALA A 68 18.75 -8.01 -2.96
C ALA A 68 19.93 -8.50 -3.82
N GLY A 69 19.92 -8.23 -5.11
CA GLY A 69 20.99 -8.60 -6.05
C GLY A 69 21.34 -10.09 -5.96
N ASP A 70 22.63 -10.39 -5.81
CA ASP A 70 23.17 -11.75 -5.77
C ASP A 70 22.85 -12.52 -4.46
N LYS A 71 22.16 -11.90 -3.50
CA LYS A 71 21.77 -12.54 -2.22
C LYS A 71 20.60 -13.49 -2.33
N LEU A 72 19.88 -13.44 -3.43
CA LEU A 72 18.75 -14.32 -3.73
C LEU A 72 19.02 -15.10 -5.00
N ASP A 73 18.79 -16.39 -4.95
CA ASP A 73 18.88 -17.26 -6.13
C ASP A 73 17.69 -17.01 -7.07
N GLU A 74 17.90 -17.27 -8.37
CA GLU A 74 16.84 -17.20 -9.38
C GLU A 74 15.63 -18.10 -9.03
N SER A 75 15.87 -19.23 -8.37
CA SER A 75 14.81 -20.12 -7.88
C SER A 75 13.91 -19.49 -6.82
N ASP A 76 14.41 -18.49 -6.08
CA ASP A 76 13.66 -17.79 -5.03
C ASP A 76 12.92 -16.57 -5.59
N THR A 77 13.49 -15.92 -6.59
CA THR A 77 12.92 -14.72 -7.21
C THR A 77 11.93 -15.01 -8.33
N ALA A 78 12.14 -16.08 -9.12
CA ALA A 78 11.29 -16.42 -10.26
C ALA A 78 9.78 -16.56 -9.92
N PRO A 79 9.37 -17.29 -8.87
CA PRO A 79 7.95 -17.40 -8.52
C PRO A 79 7.34 -16.07 -8.06
N VAL A 80 8.15 -15.19 -7.45
CA VAL A 80 7.70 -13.84 -7.04
C VAL A 80 7.49 -12.97 -8.29
N LEU A 81 8.43 -13.00 -9.23
CA LEU A 81 8.33 -12.25 -10.49
C LEU A 81 7.14 -12.69 -11.34
N GLU A 82 6.91 -14.02 -11.47
CA GLU A 82 5.73 -14.53 -12.17
C GLU A 82 4.43 -14.02 -11.57
N LYS A 83 4.32 -14.07 -10.23
CA LYS A 83 3.13 -13.59 -9.54
C LYS A 83 2.96 -12.08 -9.64
N LEU A 84 4.06 -11.35 -9.65
CA LEU A 84 4.08 -9.91 -9.83
C LEU A 84 3.57 -9.52 -11.22
N ASP A 85 3.99 -10.23 -12.27
CA ASP A 85 3.51 -10.01 -13.64
C ASP A 85 2.00 -10.35 -13.75
N GLU A 86 1.50 -11.36 -13.03
CA GLU A 86 0.06 -11.64 -12.95
C GLU A 86 -0.72 -10.49 -12.30
N VAL A 87 -0.20 -9.89 -11.21
CA VAL A 87 -0.84 -8.72 -10.56
C VAL A 87 -0.83 -7.52 -11.51
N GLU A 88 0.31 -7.26 -12.17
CA GLU A 88 0.45 -6.15 -13.11
C GLU A 88 -0.51 -6.28 -14.30
N ALA A 89 -0.69 -7.50 -14.83
CA ALA A 89 -1.63 -7.77 -15.92
C ALA A 89 -3.10 -7.51 -15.56
N LEU A 90 -3.46 -7.55 -14.27
CA LEU A 90 -4.82 -7.25 -13.81
C LEU A 90 -5.09 -5.76 -13.66
N ILE A 91 -4.06 -4.91 -13.60
CA ILE A 91 -4.18 -3.46 -13.41
C ILE A 91 -3.66 -2.65 -14.59
N THR A 92 -3.06 -3.31 -15.60
CA THR A 92 -2.52 -2.67 -16.81
C THR A 92 -2.93 -3.44 -18.07
N ILE A 93 -3.17 -2.69 -19.16
CA ILE A 93 -3.36 -3.25 -20.51
C ILE A 93 -2.37 -2.54 -21.43
N ASP A 94 -1.55 -3.32 -22.15
CA ASP A 94 -0.52 -2.79 -23.06
C ASP A 94 0.42 -1.76 -22.39
N GLY A 95 0.72 -1.97 -21.09
CA GLY A 95 1.57 -1.08 -20.30
C GLY A 95 0.91 0.22 -19.85
N ASN A 96 -0.41 0.37 -20.08
CA ASN A 96 -1.18 1.51 -19.60
C ASN A 96 -2.11 1.07 -18.45
N PRO A 97 -2.27 1.90 -17.41
CA PRO A 97 -3.20 1.62 -16.33
C PRO A 97 -4.63 1.47 -16.85
N ILE A 98 -5.34 0.41 -16.46
CA ILE A 98 -6.77 0.25 -16.78
C ILE A 98 -7.63 1.20 -15.95
N ASP A 99 -8.85 1.48 -16.44
CA ASP A 99 -9.82 2.26 -15.65
C ASP A 99 -10.22 1.48 -14.39
N ALA A 100 -10.48 2.20 -13.30
CA ALA A 100 -10.89 1.60 -12.05
C ALA A 100 -12.21 0.82 -12.17
N ASP A 101 -13.09 1.21 -13.10
CA ASP A 101 -14.37 0.55 -13.32
C ASP A 101 -14.22 -0.84 -13.98
N ASP A 102 -13.09 -1.10 -14.66
CA ASP A 102 -12.79 -2.36 -15.32
C ASP A 102 -11.99 -3.34 -14.42
N ILE A 103 -11.65 -2.95 -13.20
CA ILE A 103 -10.88 -3.78 -12.27
C ILE A 103 -11.74 -4.87 -11.64
N ASP A 104 -11.30 -6.12 -11.76
CA ASP A 104 -11.80 -7.24 -10.97
C ASP A 104 -11.19 -7.23 -9.57
N GLU A 105 -11.90 -6.64 -8.61
CA GLU A 105 -11.43 -6.50 -7.22
C GLU A 105 -11.07 -7.86 -6.59
N ALA A 106 -11.86 -8.90 -6.84
CA ALA A 106 -11.64 -10.21 -6.25
C ALA A 106 -10.39 -10.88 -6.80
N ALA A 107 -10.16 -10.78 -8.12
CA ALA A 107 -8.97 -11.30 -8.77
C ALA A 107 -7.71 -10.58 -8.28
N VAL A 108 -7.74 -9.24 -8.23
CA VAL A 108 -6.58 -8.43 -7.76
C VAL A 108 -6.26 -8.74 -6.31
N GLN A 109 -7.25 -8.76 -5.40
CA GLN A 109 -7.04 -9.09 -3.98
C GLN A 109 -6.46 -10.47 -3.78
N SER A 110 -6.97 -11.48 -4.51
CA SER A 110 -6.44 -12.85 -4.45
C SER A 110 -4.97 -12.91 -4.86
N LYS A 111 -4.61 -12.24 -5.97
CA LYS A 111 -3.24 -12.24 -6.48
C LYS A 111 -2.27 -11.46 -5.59
N ILE A 112 -2.71 -10.36 -5.00
CA ILE A 112 -1.94 -9.64 -3.99
C ILE A 112 -1.64 -10.56 -2.79
N GLY A 113 -2.62 -11.27 -2.27
CA GLY A 113 -2.42 -12.20 -1.16
C GLY A 113 -1.45 -13.34 -1.46
N GLU A 114 -1.50 -13.89 -2.68
CA GLU A 114 -0.54 -14.89 -3.15
C GLU A 114 0.88 -14.29 -3.24
N LEU A 115 1.01 -13.08 -3.80
CA LEU A 115 2.29 -12.36 -3.90
C LEU A 115 2.88 -12.04 -2.53
N GLU A 116 2.08 -11.55 -1.58
CA GLU A 116 2.52 -11.25 -0.21
C GLU A 116 3.06 -12.51 0.50
N SER A 117 2.43 -13.66 0.29
CA SER A 117 2.89 -14.94 0.85
C SER A 117 4.26 -15.35 0.28
N LEU A 118 4.48 -15.17 -1.01
CA LEU A 118 5.76 -15.44 -1.67
C LEU A 118 6.84 -14.44 -1.22
N MET A 119 6.49 -13.17 -1.10
CA MET A 119 7.41 -12.14 -0.57
C MET A 119 7.85 -12.44 0.85
N GLN A 120 6.95 -12.94 1.69
CA GLN A 120 7.30 -13.35 3.05
C GLN A 120 8.32 -14.50 3.04
N ALA A 121 8.11 -15.51 2.20
CA ALA A 121 9.05 -16.63 2.06
C ALA A 121 10.43 -16.15 1.53
N MET A 122 10.42 -15.27 0.53
CA MET A 122 11.64 -14.63 -0.02
C MET A 122 12.39 -13.82 1.03
N SER A 123 11.67 -13.06 1.87
CA SER A 123 12.28 -12.26 2.94
C SER A 123 13.02 -13.12 3.96
N VAL A 124 12.47 -14.29 4.33
CA VAL A 124 13.17 -15.23 5.22
C VAL A 124 14.51 -15.66 4.63
N LYS A 125 14.52 -15.99 3.34
CA LYS A 125 15.76 -16.38 2.64
C LYS A 125 16.77 -15.25 2.53
N LEU A 126 16.31 -14.03 2.31
CA LEU A 126 17.17 -12.85 2.31
C LEU A 126 17.83 -12.62 3.68
N TYR A 127 17.08 -12.82 4.76
CA TYR A 127 17.66 -12.75 6.12
C TYR A 127 18.66 -13.87 6.38
N GLU A 128 18.40 -15.10 5.92
CA GLU A 128 19.33 -16.22 6.04
C GLU A 128 20.63 -15.97 5.25
N ALA A 129 20.54 -15.41 4.05
CA ALA A 129 21.69 -15.03 3.23
C ALA A 129 22.51 -13.94 3.92
N ALA A 130 21.86 -12.88 4.41
CA ALA A 130 22.54 -11.80 5.12
C ALA A 130 23.20 -12.27 6.42
N ALA A 131 22.62 -13.24 7.13
CA ALA A 131 23.21 -13.82 8.34
C ALA A 131 24.45 -14.65 8.03
N LYS A 132 24.48 -15.36 6.90
CA LYS A 132 25.67 -16.08 6.43
C LYS A 132 26.81 -15.15 6.06
N ASP A 133 26.51 -14.08 5.31
CA ASP A 133 27.51 -13.07 4.95
C ASP A 133 28.17 -12.47 6.20
N MET A 134 27.40 -12.16 7.25
CA MET A 134 27.92 -11.64 8.52
C MET A 134 28.79 -12.65 9.27
N GLN A 135 28.51 -13.95 9.19
CA GLN A 135 29.32 -14.99 9.81
C GLN A 135 30.65 -15.19 9.08
N GLU A 136 30.61 -15.20 7.75
CA GLU A 136 31.83 -15.32 6.93
C GLU A 136 32.77 -14.12 7.09
N ASP A 137 32.24 -12.92 7.27
CA ASP A 137 33.04 -11.72 7.53
C ASP A 137 33.68 -11.76 8.94
N GLN A 138 32.97 -12.29 9.95
CA GLN A 138 33.55 -12.46 11.30
C GLN A 138 34.64 -13.54 11.35
N GLU A 139 34.48 -14.65 10.62
CA GLU A 139 35.53 -15.68 10.54
C GLU A 139 36.78 -15.19 9.81
N LYS A 140 36.68 -14.27 8.87
CA LYS A 140 37.81 -13.65 8.19
C LYS A 140 38.57 -12.66 9.07
N ASP A 141 37.86 -11.90 9.91
CA ASP A 141 38.46 -10.93 10.83
C ASP A 141 39.18 -11.62 11.99
N ASP A 142 38.71 -12.81 12.42
CA ASP A 142 39.38 -13.61 13.44
C ASP A 142 40.68 -14.29 12.94
N ASP A 143 40.80 -14.57 11.62
CA ASP A 143 42.01 -15.19 11.03
C ASP A 143 43.12 -14.16 10.71
N GLU A 144 42.83 -12.87 10.58
CA GLU A 144 43.81 -11.79 10.42
C GLU A 144 44.29 -11.18 11.73
N GLY A 145 43.71 -11.56 12.87
CA GLY A 145 43.91 -10.90 14.19
C GLY A 145 44.88 -11.55 15.16
N VAL A 146 45.65 -12.58 14.80
CA VAL A 146 46.71 -13.09 15.69
C VAL A 146 48.01 -12.33 15.43
N TYR A 147 48.09 -11.09 15.92
CA TYR A 147 49.39 -10.46 16.18
C TYR A 147 49.99 -11.12 17.43
N GLU A 148 50.96 -12.01 17.24
CA GLU A 148 51.88 -12.41 18.31
C GLU A 148 52.60 -11.12 18.78
N ALA A 149 52.12 -10.53 19.85
CA ALA A 149 52.84 -9.51 20.57
C ALA A 149 54.02 -10.21 21.27
N ASP A 150 55.17 -10.17 20.64
CA ASP A 150 56.47 -10.57 21.24
C ASP A 150 56.75 -9.57 22.37
N PHE A 151 56.44 -9.98 23.61
CA PHE A 151 56.66 -9.20 24.81
C PHE A 151 58.05 -9.54 25.31
N GLU A 152 59.05 -8.72 24.91
CA GLU A 152 60.40 -8.76 25.45
C GLU A 152 60.37 -8.20 26.88
N VAL A 153 60.44 -9.10 27.88
CA VAL A 153 60.60 -8.74 29.30
C VAL A 153 61.99 -8.21 29.49
N VAL A 154 62.14 -6.92 29.62
CA VAL A 154 63.38 -6.30 30.06
C VAL A 154 63.46 -6.40 31.57
N ASP A 155 64.27 -7.35 32.08
CA ASP A 155 64.68 -7.41 33.47
C ASP A 155 65.61 -6.21 33.75
N ASP A 156 65.14 -5.18 34.38
CA ASP A 156 65.95 -4.14 35.00
C ASP A 156 66.34 -4.59 36.40
N ASP A 157 67.41 -5.36 36.43
CA ASP A 157 68.16 -5.63 37.62
C ASP A 157 69.30 -4.58 37.73
N GLU A 158 69.07 -3.52 38.46
CA GLU A 158 70.18 -2.75 39.03
C GLU A 158 69.94 -2.31 40.44
N SER A 159 70.44 -3.20 41.34
CA SER A 159 70.95 -2.85 42.63
C SER A 159 72.06 -1.82 42.50
N THR A 160 72.15 -0.80 43.28
CA THR A 160 73.31 -0.48 44.09
C THR A 160 73.15 0.79 44.89
N ASN A 161 73.33 0.64 46.18
CA ASN A 161 74.25 1.34 47.11
C ASN A 161 73.65 2.56 47.82
#